data_7edc1517381b55c85829973711a3bdfe
#
_entry.id   7edc1517381b55c85829973711a3bdfe
#
_cell.length_a   1.000
_cell.length_b   1.000
_cell.length_c   1.000
_cell.angle_alpha   90.00
_cell.angle_beta   90.00
_cell.angle_gamma   90.00
#
_symmetry.space_group_name_H-M   'P 1'
#
loop_
_entity.id
_entity.type
_entity.pdbx_description
1 polymer ?
#
loop_
_entity_poly.entity_id
_entity_poly.type
_entity_poly.pdbx_seq_one_letter_code
_entity_poly.pdbx_strand_id
1 'polypeptide(L)'
;AALARFPEALEQVTAADQLLLTKTDRATAAQRGALVDALRRLNPRAGVDDAASADAGLLDRDFPRQCRITGTLAPTGAVATLAPRPKRRGHHLHPAGLRWRGRIAYDRLQEALAALRAEAGDELVRLKGLVAIDKLDGPLLIQAVAGQAVEVAPLPAWPGGDQDSRLVVIAAGEDAGTPTRWLENWRIHLG
;
A
#
# COMPACT_ATOMS: atom_id res chain seq x y z
N ALA A 1 -9.25 8.46 -9.90
CA ALA A 1 -8.07 7.77 -10.41
C ALA A 1 -7.84 6.40 -9.77
N ALA A 2 -7.60 6.27 -8.45
CA ALA A 2 -7.34 4.95 -7.83
C ALA A 2 -8.54 3.99 -7.89
N LEU A 3 -9.75 4.46 -7.60
CA LEU A 3 -10.98 3.64 -7.65
C LEU A 3 -11.26 3.05 -9.06
N ALA A 4 -10.86 3.76 -10.12
CA ALA A 4 -11.00 3.25 -11.49
C ALA A 4 -9.90 2.25 -11.85
N ARG A 5 -8.77 2.29 -11.16
CA ARG A 5 -7.60 1.44 -11.43
C ARG A 5 -7.64 0.12 -10.66
N PHE A 6 -8.23 0.12 -9.47
CA PHE A 6 -8.22 -1.03 -8.55
C PHE A 6 -9.65 -1.50 -8.26
N PRO A 7 -10.11 -2.60 -8.90
CA PRO A 7 -11.44 -3.18 -8.65
C PRO A 7 -11.69 -3.52 -7.17
N GLU A 8 -10.64 -3.92 -6.45
CA GLU A 8 -10.72 -4.24 -5.02
C GLU A 8 -11.08 -3.01 -4.18
N ALA A 9 -10.56 -1.84 -4.55
CA ALA A 9 -10.91 -0.59 -3.88
C ALA A 9 -12.39 -0.24 -4.11
N LEU A 10 -12.92 -0.52 -5.30
CA LEU A 10 -14.33 -0.35 -5.60
C LEU A 10 -15.20 -1.31 -4.78
N GLU A 11 -14.79 -2.59 -4.68
CA GLU A 11 -15.49 -3.57 -3.85
C GLU A 11 -15.49 -3.16 -2.37
N GLN A 12 -14.35 -2.68 -1.84
CA GLN A 12 -14.25 -2.19 -0.47
C GLN A 12 -15.17 -0.99 -0.23
N VAL A 13 -15.21 -0.02 -1.14
CA VAL A 13 -16.11 1.14 -1.02
C VAL A 13 -17.58 0.72 -1.04
N THR A 14 -17.95 -0.20 -1.93
CA THR A 14 -19.36 -0.65 -2.05
C THR A 14 -19.82 -1.52 -0.88
N ALA A 15 -18.90 -2.19 -0.19
CA ALA A 15 -19.19 -3.03 0.98
C ALA A 15 -19.08 -2.29 2.33
N ALA A 16 -18.56 -1.06 2.34
CA ALA A 16 -18.33 -0.32 3.57
C ALA A 16 -19.61 0.27 4.15
N ASP A 17 -19.75 0.26 5.48
CA ASP A 17 -20.78 1.01 6.20
C ASP A 17 -20.31 2.44 6.50
N GLN A 18 -18.99 2.64 6.64
CA GLN A 18 -18.35 3.91 6.92
C GLN A 18 -17.07 4.05 6.10
N LEU A 19 -16.87 5.24 5.53
CA LEU A 19 -15.69 5.62 4.76
C LEU A 19 -14.99 6.79 5.45
N LEU A 20 -13.71 6.64 5.75
CA LEU A 20 -12.89 7.69 6.35
C LEU A 20 -11.93 8.26 5.31
N LEU A 21 -12.02 9.56 5.06
CA LEU A 21 -11.08 10.28 4.23
C LEU A 21 -9.83 10.60 5.04
N THR A 22 -8.68 10.09 4.61
CA THR A 22 -7.38 10.36 5.23
C THR A 22 -6.54 11.27 4.32
N LYS A 23 -5.55 11.97 4.91
CA LYS A 23 -4.62 12.85 4.18
C LYS A 23 -5.33 13.94 3.37
N THR A 24 -6.42 14.45 3.90
CA THR A 24 -7.23 15.50 3.28
C THR A 24 -6.49 16.84 3.18
N ASP A 25 -5.43 17.02 3.97
CA ASP A 25 -4.46 18.10 3.91
C ASP A 25 -3.71 18.17 2.56
N ARG A 26 -3.60 17.04 1.85
CA ARG A 26 -2.93 16.93 0.55
C ARG A 26 -3.86 17.21 -0.65
N ALA A 27 -5.12 17.52 -0.41
CA ALA A 27 -6.12 17.72 -1.46
C ALA A 27 -6.80 19.09 -1.33
N THR A 28 -7.10 19.71 -2.46
CA THR A 28 -7.90 20.92 -2.48
C THR A 28 -9.35 20.64 -2.06
N ALA A 29 -10.08 21.67 -1.63
CA ALA A 29 -11.51 21.55 -1.29
C ALA A 29 -12.34 21.01 -2.47
N ALA A 30 -12.04 21.43 -3.69
CA ALA A 30 -12.71 20.94 -4.89
C ALA A 30 -12.43 19.44 -5.14
N GLN A 31 -11.19 18.99 -4.95
CA GLN A 31 -10.84 17.58 -5.10
C GLN A 31 -11.52 16.69 -4.03
N ARG A 32 -11.60 17.19 -2.77
CA ARG A 32 -12.33 16.50 -1.70
C ARG A 32 -13.81 16.41 -2.03
N GLY A 33 -14.44 17.50 -2.44
CA GLY A 33 -15.85 17.51 -2.83
C GLY A 33 -16.14 16.51 -3.94
N ALA A 34 -15.37 16.53 -5.01
CA ALA A 34 -15.52 15.59 -6.13
C ALA A 34 -15.36 14.12 -5.69
N LEU A 35 -14.42 13.84 -4.76
CA LEU A 35 -14.25 12.49 -4.21
C LEU A 35 -15.45 12.06 -3.39
N VAL A 36 -15.94 12.91 -2.46
CA VAL A 36 -17.12 12.62 -1.64
C VAL A 36 -18.35 12.34 -2.51
N ASP A 37 -18.56 13.13 -3.55
CA ASP A 37 -19.67 12.92 -4.49
C ASP A 37 -19.52 11.59 -5.27
N ALA A 38 -18.30 11.24 -5.65
CA ALA A 38 -18.03 9.95 -6.29
C ALA A 38 -18.30 8.77 -5.35
N LEU A 39 -17.85 8.86 -4.09
CA LEU A 39 -18.09 7.83 -3.09
C LEU A 39 -19.57 7.65 -2.76
N ARG A 40 -20.32 8.75 -2.63
CA ARG A 40 -21.78 8.72 -2.41
C ARG A 40 -22.56 8.12 -3.58
N ARG A 41 -22.08 8.32 -4.82
CA ARG A 41 -22.69 7.65 -5.99
C ARG A 41 -22.42 6.16 -6.00
N LEU A 42 -21.25 5.71 -5.52
CA LEU A 42 -20.88 4.30 -5.46
C LEU A 42 -21.56 3.56 -4.30
N ASN A 43 -21.61 4.22 -3.14
CA ASN A 43 -22.26 3.67 -1.94
C ASN A 43 -23.03 4.78 -1.20
N PRO A 44 -24.29 5.00 -1.57
CA PRO A 44 -25.12 6.04 -0.96
C PRO A 44 -25.50 5.73 0.50
N ARG A 45 -25.24 4.51 1.00
CA ARG A 45 -25.56 4.08 2.37
C ARG A 45 -24.39 4.30 3.33
N ALA A 46 -23.16 4.38 2.83
CA ALA A 46 -22.01 4.60 3.68
C ALA A 46 -21.94 6.03 4.20
N GLY A 47 -21.64 6.18 5.49
CA GLY A 47 -21.18 7.46 6.03
C GLY A 47 -19.84 7.85 5.42
N VAL A 48 -19.62 9.13 5.16
CA VAL A 48 -18.33 9.64 4.67
C VAL A 48 -17.88 10.76 5.59
N ASP A 49 -16.81 10.51 6.35
CA ASP A 49 -16.25 11.46 7.31
C ASP A 49 -14.77 11.73 7.03
N ASP A 50 -14.27 12.89 7.48
CA ASP A 50 -12.86 13.20 7.46
C ASP A 50 -12.20 12.59 8.71
N ALA A 51 -11.14 11.82 8.50
CA ALA A 51 -10.42 11.16 9.60
C ALA A 51 -9.80 12.14 10.59
N ALA A 52 -9.52 13.38 10.17
CA ALA A 52 -9.00 14.43 11.06
C ALA A 52 -10.06 14.95 12.03
N SER A 53 -11.34 14.87 11.69
CA SER A 53 -12.48 15.28 12.52
C SER A 53 -13.23 14.10 13.16
N ALA A 54 -12.83 12.86 12.82
CA ALA A 54 -13.45 11.66 13.39
C ALA A 54 -12.98 11.47 14.86
N ASP A 55 -13.95 11.37 15.76
CA ASP A 55 -13.69 11.04 17.15
C ASP A 55 -13.69 9.52 17.41
N ALA A 56 -13.25 9.10 18.60
CA ALA A 56 -13.24 7.69 18.98
C ALA A 56 -14.67 7.07 19.03
N GLY A 57 -15.72 7.88 19.17
CA GLY A 57 -17.12 7.46 19.14
C GLY A 57 -17.56 6.92 17.78
N LEU A 58 -16.76 7.11 16.73
CA LEU A 58 -17.02 6.53 15.42
C LEU A 58 -17.03 5.00 15.46
N LEU A 59 -16.22 4.40 16.32
CA LEU A 59 -16.14 2.94 16.52
C LEU A 59 -17.27 2.41 17.43
N ASP A 60 -17.88 3.29 18.24
CA ASP A 60 -18.98 2.96 19.15
C ASP A 60 -20.36 3.24 18.54
N ARG A 61 -20.42 3.78 17.33
CA ARG A 61 -21.69 3.93 16.65
C ARG A 61 -22.28 2.56 16.41
N ASP A 62 -23.50 2.35 16.90
CA ASP A 62 -24.31 1.18 16.55
C ASP A 62 -24.50 1.17 15.03
N PHE A 63 -23.57 0.53 14.33
CA PHE A 63 -23.79 0.21 12.94
C PHE A 63 -25.06 -0.62 12.87
N PRO A 64 -26.05 -0.23 12.06
CA PRO A 64 -27.25 -1.02 11.94
C PRO A 64 -26.83 -2.43 11.56
N ARG A 65 -26.99 -3.37 12.48
CA ARG A 65 -26.66 -4.80 12.32
C ARG A 65 -27.60 -5.45 11.28
N GLN A 66 -27.70 -4.85 10.11
CA GLN A 66 -28.41 -5.42 8.98
C GLN A 66 -27.48 -6.18 8.03
N CYS A 67 -26.33 -6.64 8.52
CA CYS A 67 -25.66 -7.75 7.87
C CYS A 67 -26.46 -9.02 8.18
N ARG A 68 -27.58 -9.20 7.52
CA ARG A 68 -28.16 -10.54 7.38
C ARG A 68 -27.21 -11.34 6.53
N ILE A 69 -26.31 -12.04 7.20
CA ILE A 69 -25.62 -13.18 6.58
C ILE A 69 -26.73 -14.21 6.32
N THR A 70 -27.36 -14.15 5.16
CA THR A 70 -28.23 -15.21 4.65
C THR A 70 -27.33 -16.31 4.07
N GLY A 71 -26.50 -16.87 4.91
CA GLY A 71 -25.69 -18.04 4.63
C GLY A 71 -25.73 -18.93 5.87
N THR A 72 -26.09 -20.18 5.69
CA THR A 72 -26.03 -21.18 6.74
C THR A 72 -24.61 -21.20 7.30
N LEU A 73 -24.43 -20.75 8.55
CA LEU A 73 -23.16 -20.91 9.25
C LEU A 73 -22.86 -22.39 9.34
N ALA A 74 -21.74 -22.81 8.78
CA ALA A 74 -21.25 -24.16 8.99
C ALA A 74 -21.03 -24.41 10.50
N PRO A 75 -21.28 -25.62 11.00
CA PRO A 75 -21.13 -25.92 12.42
C PRO A 75 -19.70 -25.66 12.88
N THR A 76 -19.58 -25.18 14.11
CA THR A 76 -18.33 -24.81 14.80
C THR A 76 -17.28 -25.89 14.62
N GLY A 77 -16.16 -25.57 13.94
CA GLY A 77 -15.04 -26.49 13.73
C GLY A 77 -14.71 -26.77 12.25
N ALA A 78 -15.55 -26.37 11.30
CA ALA A 78 -15.21 -26.47 9.88
C ALA A 78 -14.48 -25.19 9.42
N VAL A 79 -13.24 -25.31 9.03
CA VAL A 79 -12.57 -24.29 8.25
C VAL A 79 -13.34 -24.18 6.93
N ALA A 80 -14.14 -23.14 6.78
CA ALA A 80 -14.78 -22.87 5.51
C ALA A 80 -13.69 -22.56 4.48
N THR A 81 -13.34 -23.53 3.65
CA THR A 81 -12.56 -23.29 2.45
C THR A 81 -13.47 -22.46 1.54
N LEU A 82 -13.24 -21.15 1.49
CA LEU A 82 -13.90 -20.31 0.51
C LEU A 82 -13.59 -20.89 -0.87
N ALA A 83 -14.63 -21.29 -1.59
CA ALA A 83 -14.50 -21.73 -2.96
C ALA A 83 -13.67 -20.69 -3.73
N PRO A 84 -12.75 -21.11 -4.61
CA PRO A 84 -11.97 -20.17 -5.39
C PRO A 84 -12.95 -19.25 -6.13
N ARG A 85 -12.92 -17.98 -5.78
CA ARG A 85 -13.67 -16.95 -6.52
C ARG A 85 -13.25 -17.05 -7.99
N PRO A 86 -14.17 -16.98 -8.95
CA PRO A 86 -13.81 -16.89 -10.34
C PRO A 86 -12.82 -15.74 -10.47
N LYS A 87 -11.67 -15.99 -11.10
CA LYS A 87 -10.61 -15.01 -11.33
C LYS A 87 -11.23 -13.82 -12.09
N ARG A 88 -11.71 -12.83 -11.35
CA ARG A 88 -11.97 -11.52 -11.93
C ARG A 88 -10.59 -10.97 -12.28
N ARG A 89 -10.47 -10.31 -13.44
CA ARG A 89 -9.28 -9.57 -13.84
C ARG A 89 -9.05 -8.43 -12.86
N GLY A 90 -8.57 -8.76 -11.65
CA GLY A 90 -8.04 -7.82 -10.69
C GLY A 90 -6.55 -7.65 -10.98
N HIS A 91 -6.01 -6.49 -10.76
CA HIS A 91 -4.57 -6.31 -10.79
C HIS A 91 -3.98 -7.19 -9.69
N HIS A 92 -3.27 -8.25 -10.06
CA HIS A 92 -2.56 -9.08 -9.11
C HIS A 92 -1.45 -8.23 -8.50
N LEU A 93 -1.40 -8.16 -7.17
CA LEU A 93 -0.33 -7.49 -6.43
C LEU A 93 0.70 -8.53 -6.03
N HIS A 94 1.93 -8.31 -6.43
CA HIS A 94 3.03 -9.21 -6.18
C HIS A 94 4.08 -8.53 -5.31
N PRO A 95 4.29 -8.98 -4.06
CA PRO A 95 5.35 -8.48 -3.22
C PRO A 95 6.66 -9.23 -3.47
N ALA A 96 7.78 -8.52 -3.36
CA ALA A 96 9.10 -9.10 -3.22
C ALA A 96 9.93 -8.32 -2.22
N GLY A 97 10.89 -8.98 -1.57
CA GLY A 97 11.78 -8.37 -0.59
C GLY A 97 13.23 -8.74 -0.83
N LEU A 98 14.12 -7.80 -0.55
CA LEU A 98 15.56 -7.99 -0.56
C LEU A 98 16.14 -7.57 0.80
N ARG A 99 17.09 -8.35 1.29
CA ARG A 99 17.85 -8.06 2.50
C ARG A 99 19.33 -8.24 2.21
N TRP A 100 20.16 -7.31 2.70
CA TRP A 100 21.60 -7.41 2.55
C TRP A 100 22.34 -6.75 3.71
N ARG A 101 23.58 -7.16 3.90
CA ARG A 101 24.50 -6.59 4.88
C ARG A 101 25.43 -5.61 4.22
N GLY A 102 25.92 -4.69 5.03
CA GLY A 102 26.85 -3.65 4.56
C GLY A 102 26.18 -2.33 4.29
N ARG A 103 27.00 -1.32 4.15
CA ARG A 103 26.62 0.05 3.85
C ARG A 103 26.84 0.31 2.37
N ILE A 104 26.10 1.24 1.81
CA ILE A 104 26.28 1.69 0.44
C ILE A 104 26.51 3.20 0.40
N ALA A 105 27.19 3.69 -0.62
CA ALA A 105 27.30 5.12 -0.86
C ALA A 105 25.94 5.70 -1.24
N TYR A 106 25.68 6.94 -0.83
CA TYR A 106 24.39 7.60 -1.12
C TYR A 106 24.14 7.74 -2.63
N ASP A 107 25.18 8.04 -3.41
CA ASP A 107 25.06 8.17 -4.87
C ASP A 107 24.63 6.84 -5.53
N ARG A 108 25.16 5.72 -5.04
CA ARG A 108 24.73 4.37 -5.49
C ARG A 108 23.25 4.11 -5.19
N LEU A 109 22.80 4.54 -4.01
CA LEU A 109 21.39 4.44 -3.68
C LEU A 109 20.54 5.25 -4.67
N GLN A 110 20.94 6.47 -5.00
CA GLN A 110 20.21 7.32 -5.93
C GLN A 110 20.15 6.71 -7.33
N GLU A 111 21.26 6.18 -7.84
CA GLU A 111 21.33 5.48 -9.12
C GLU A 111 20.37 4.27 -9.14
N ALA A 112 20.43 3.44 -8.09
CA ALA A 112 19.56 2.28 -7.97
C ALA A 112 18.08 2.64 -7.89
N LEU A 113 17.71 3.71 -7.18
CA LEU A 113 16.33 4.20 -7.12
C LEU A 113 15.85 4.73 -8.46
N ALA A 114 16.72 5.44 -9.20
CA ALA A 114 16.40 5.95 -10.53
C ALA A 114 16.19 4.80 -11.53
N ALA A 115 17.07 3.80 -11.52
CA ALA A 115 16.96 2.60 -12.35
C ALA A 115 15.67 1.82 -12.05
N LEU A 116 15.37 1.56 -10.77
CA LEU A 116 14.15 0.88 -10.36
C LEU A 116 12.90 1.61 -10.85
N ARG A 117 12.87 2.93 -10.72
CA ARG A 117 11.72 3.72 -11.19
C ARG A 117 11.56 3.70 -12.69
N ALA A 118 12.66 3.77 -13.43
CA ALA A 118 12.66 3.72 -14.89
C ALA A 118 12.13 2.36 -15.39
N GLU A 119 12.55 1.27 -14.73
CA GLU A 119 12.12 -0.10 -15.08
C GLU A 119 10.67 -0.36 -14.65
N ALA A 120 10.30 0.03 -13.44
CA ALA A 120 9.01 -0.33 -12.85
C ALA A 120 7.83 0.54 -13.37
N GLY A 121 8.10 1.77 -13.77
CA GLY A 121 7.08 2.67 -14.30
C GLY A 121 5.82 2.72 -13.45
N ASP A 122 4.66 2.52 -14.10
CA ASP A 122 3.35 2.53 -13.46
C ASP A 122 2.99 1.23 -12.73
N GLU A 123 3.78 0.18 -12.90
CA GLU A 123 3.55 -1.10 -12.21
C GLU A 123 3.99 -1.06 -10.74
N LEU A 124 4.85 -0.10 -10.34
CA LEU A 124 5.26 0.07 -8.96
C LEU A 124 4.12 0.61 -8.11
N VAL A 125 3.54 -0.24 -7.27
CA VAL A 125 2.47 0.15 -6.33
C VAL A 125 3.06 0.71 -5.04
N ARG A 126 4.10 0.07 -4.51
CA ARG A 126 4.72 0.47 -3.25
C ARG A 126 6.19 0.09 -3.20
N LEU A 127 6.97 0.96 -2.62
CA LEU A 127 8.35 0.74 -2.23
C LEU A 127 8.50 1.13 -0.75
N LYS A 128 9.13 0.29 0.05
CA LYS A 128 9.53 0.60 1.42
C LYS A 128 10.86 -0.05 1.74
N GLY A 129 11.73 0.67 2.42
CA GLY A 129 13.01 0.13 2.86
C GLY A 129 13.70 0.91 3.96
N LEU A 130 14.65 0.23 4.58
CA LEU A 130 15.66 0.82 5.45
C LEU A 130 17.02 0.45 4.89
N VAL A 131 17.83 1.43 4.59
CA VAL A 131 19.13 1.23 3.93
C VAL A 131 20.24 1.83 4.75
N ALA A 132 21.27 1.03 5.03
CA ALA A 132 22.50 1.47 5.66
C ALA A 132 23.34 2.28 4.65
N ILE A 133 23.61 3.53 4.98
CA ILE A 133 24.37 4.44 4.14
C ILE A 133 25.72 4.77 4.81
N ASP A 134 26.75 4.91 4.02
CA ASP A 134 28.06 5.35 4.49
C ASP A 134 27.95 6.68 5.23
N LYS A 135 28.67 6.78 6.34
CA LYS A 135 28.76 7.98 7.19
C LYS A 135 27.45 8.38 7.90
N LEU A 136 26.42 7.54 7.91
CA LEU A 136 25.22 7.74 8.71
C LEU A 136 25.15 6.69 9.82
N ASP A 137 24.86 7.10 11.06
CA ASP A 137 24.71 6.17 12.19
C ASP A 137 23.41 5.37 12.09
N GLY A 138 22.31 6.03 11.70
CA GLY A 138 21.00 5.42 11.45
C GLY A 138 20.79 5.07 9.99
N PRO A 139 19.71 4.34 9.67
CA PRO A 139 19.37 4.02 8.29
C PRO A 139 18.66 5.17 7.59
N LEU A 140 18.69 5.17 6.26
CA LEU A 140 17.73 5.91 5.47
C LEU A 140 16.43 5.12 5.34
N LEU A 141 15.31 5.74 5.70
CA LEU A 141 13.99 5.29 5.34
C LEU A 141 13.73 5.69 3.88
N ILE A 142 13.33 4.72 3.08
CA ILE A 142 12.93 4.91 1.68
C ILE A 142 11.48 4.52 1.56
N GLN A 143 10.68 5.35 0.92
CA GLN A 143 9.29 5.01 0.64
C GLN A 143 8.78 5.66 -0.65
N ALA A 144 7.94 4.93 -1.36
CA ALA A 144 7.18 5.44 -2.49
C ALA A 144 5.82 4.76 -2.58
N VAL A 145 4.88 5.46 -3.17
CA VAL A 145 3.55 4.96 -3.54
C VAL A 145 3.35 5.24 -5.03
N ALA A 146 2.55 4.42 -5.70
CA ALA A 146 2.26 4.53 -7.12
C ALA A 146 2.04 5.99 -7.57
N GLY A 147 2.76 6.40 -8.60
CA GLY A 147 2.65 7.73 -9.19
C GLY A 147 3.25 8.88 -8.36
N GLN A 148 3.90 8.61 -7.21
CA GLN A 148 4.54 9.62 -6.37
C GLN A 148 6.06 9.55 -6.45
N ALA A 149 6.73 10.65 -6.07
CA ALA A 149 8.17 10.68 -5.92
C ALA A 149 8.61 9.74 -4.79
N VAL A 150 9.85 9.22 -4.90
CA VAL A 150 10.47 8.48 -3.79
C VAL A 150 10.83 9.48 -2.69
N GLU A 151 10.34 9.23 -1.50
CA GLU A 151 10.70 9.96 -0.31
C GLU A 151 11.86 9.24 0.38
N VAL A 152 12.88 9.99 0.78
CA VAL A 152 14.05 9.49 1.51
C VAL A 152 14.23 10.35 2.76
N ALA A 153 14.31 9.72 3.93
CA ALA A 153 14.47 10.42 5.20
C ALA A 153 15.46 9.67 6.12
N PRO A 154 16.42 10.36 6.75
CA PRO A 154 17.28 9.74 7.75
C PRO A 154 16.49 9.43 9.01
N LEU A 155 16.73 8.25 9.60
CA LEU A 155 16.25 7.92 10.93
C LEU A 155 17.40 8.07 11.95
N PRO A 156 17.10 8.52 13.17
CA PRO A 156 18.14 8.72 14.18
C PRO A 156 18.76 7.41 14.68
N ALA A 157 18.03 6.29 14.55
CA ALA A 157 18.50 4.96 14.97
C ALA A 157 17.76 3.87 14.17
N TRP A 158 18.34 2.67 14.17
CA TRP A 158 17.69 1.49 13.62
C TRP A 158 16.51 1.08 14.49
N PRO A 159 15.34 0.82 13.90
CA PRO A 159 14.22 0.26 14.65
C PRO A 159 14.49 -1.23 14.96
N GLY A 160 14.75 -1.52 16.23
CA GLY A 160 15.12 -2.86 16.70
C GLY A 160 16.63 -3.13 16.65
N GLY A 161 17.03 -4.35 17.03
CA GLY A 161 18.45 -4.74 17.11
C GLY A 161 19.11 -5.13 15.80
N ASP A 162 18.35 -5.19 14.71
CA ASP A 162 18.82 -5.62 13.40
C ASP A 162 19.17 -4.41 12.52
N GLN A 163 20.40 -4.36 12.03
CA GLN A 163 20.94 -3.27 11.22
C GLN A 163 21.13 -3.66 9.74
N ASP A 164 20.59 -4.78 9.30
CA ASP A 164 20.64 -5.17 7.90
C ASP A 164 19.71 -4.27 7.05
N SER A 165 20.22 -3.86 5.91
CA SER A 165 19.42 -3.16 4.91
C SER A 165 18.32 -4.08 4.38
N ARG A 166 17.14 -3.51 4.17
CA ARG A 166 15.98 -4.23 3.66
C ARG A 166 15.12 -3.35 2.77
N LEU A 167 14.63 -3.93 1.70
CA LEU A 167 13.77 -3.28 0.73
C LEU A 167 12.61 -4.21 0.40
N VAL A 168 11.42 -3.67 0.31
CA VAL A 168 10.21 -4.37 -0.13
C VAL A 168 9.59 -3.57 -1.27
N VAL A 169 9.27 -4.24 -2.34
CA VAL A 169 8.53 -3.70 -3.48
C VAL A 169 7.23 -4.46 -3.66
N ILE A 170 6.20 -3.77 -4.12
CA ILE A 170 4.93 -4.35 -4.53
C ILE A 170 4.65 -3.89 -5.95
N ALA A 171 4.53 -4.84 -6.85
CA ALA A 171 4.16 -4.61 -8.24
C ALA A 171 2.69 -4.94 -8.49
N ALA A 172 2.05 -4.21 -9.41
CA ALA A 172 0.76 -4.58 -9.97
C ALA A 172 1.00 -5.12 -11.39
N GLY A 173 0.44 -6.27 -11.71
CA GLY A 173 0.60 -6.88 -13.02
C GLY A 173 0.21 -8.35 -13.04
N GLU A 174 0.36 -9.01 -14.18
CA GLU A 174 0.05 -10.42 -14.32
C GLU A 174 1.24 -11.34 -13.98
N ASP A 175 2.47 -10.81 -14.09
CA ASP A 175 3.69 -11.57 -13.85
C ASP A 175 4.19 -11.44 -12.41
N ALA A 176 4.03 -12.51 -11.65
CA ALA A 176 4.49 -12.59 -10.25
C ALA A 176 6.03 -12.48 -10.12
N GLY A 177 6.80 -12.71 -11.17
CA GLY A 177 8.25 -12.60 -11.17
C GLY A 177 8.78 -11.16 -11.30
N THR A 178 7.96 -10.25 -11.75
CA THR A 178 8.35 -8.85 -12.01
C THR A 178 9.06 -8.18 -10.84
N PRO A 179 8.51 -8.13 -9.61
CA PRO A 179 9.17 -7.44 -8.50
C PRO A 179 10.47 -8.13 -8.06
N THR A 180 10.59 -9.43 -8.25
CA THR A 180 11.84 -10.17 -7.98
C THR A 180 12.93 -9.74 -8.95
N ARG A 181 12.64 -9.64 -10.26
CA ARG A 181 13.60 -9.14 -11.25
C ARG A 181 14.07 -7.72 -10.95
N TRP A 182 13.16 -6.84 -10.54
CA TRP A 182 13.55 -5.47 -10.14
C TRP A 182 14.54 -5.48 -8.97
N LEU A 183 14.35 -6.34 -7.99
CA LEU A 183 15.27 -6.43 -6.85
C LEU A 183 16.59 -7.12 -7.21
N GLU A 184 16.60 -8.05 -8.16
CA GLU A 184 17.83 -8.63 -8.70
C GLU A 184 18.65 -7.57 -9.46
N ASN A 185 18.02 -6.77 -10.31
CA ASN A 185 18.65 -5.65 -11.00
C ASN A 185 19.15 -4.59 -10.01
N TRP A 186 18.35 -4.27 -8.99
CA TRP A 186 18.76 -3.41 -7.89
C TRP A 186 20.05 -3.90 -7.23
N ARG A 187 20.17 -5.19 -6.99
CA ARG A 187 21.35 -5.79 -6.35
C ARG A 187 22.64 -5.56 -7.12
N ILE A 188 22.58 -5.45 -8.44
CA ILE A 188 23.74 -5.16 -9.29
C ILE A 188 24.31 -3.76 -8.98
N HIS A 189 23.46 -2.80 -8.63
CA HIS A 189 23.90 -1.45 -8.27
C HIS A 189 24.49 -1.35 -6.86
N LEU A 190 24.35 -2.39 -6.03
CA LEU A 190 24.88 -2.41 -4.66
C LEU A 190 26.32 -2.91 -4.58
N GLY A 191 26.78 -3.68 -5.55
CA GLY A 191 28.12 -4.25 -5.63
C GLY A 191 29.06 -3.29 -6.27
#